data_e05b545c68a46deaebb03139cf5fb9b5
#
_entry.id   e05b545c68a46deaebb03139cf5fb9b5
#
_cell.length_a   1.000
_cell.length_b   1.000
_cell.length_c   1.000
_cell.angle_alpha   90.00
_cell.angle_beta   90.00
_cell.angle_gamma   90.00
#
_symmetry.space_group_name_H-M   'P 1'
#
loop_
_entity.id
_entity.type
_entity.pdbx_description
1 polymer ?
#
loop_
_entity_poly.entity_id
_entity_poly.type
_entity_poly.pdbx_seq_one_letter_code
_entity_poly.pdbx_strand_id
1 'polypeptide(L)' 'MDIIIRNTGETPIYDQITRQVKTLILTGALCEGEALPSMRALAKDLRISVITTKRAYEELEREGF' A
#
# COMPACT_ATOMS: atom_id res chain seq x y z
N MET A 1 -4.36 9.28 -0.50
CA MET A 1 -3.29 8.53 0.17
C MET A 1 -2.00 8.68 -0.65
N ASP A 2 -1.01 9.28 -0.06
CA ASP A 2 0.24 9.60 -0.77
C ASP A 2 1.28 8.51 -0.54
N ILE A 3 1.47 7.67 -1.54
CA ILE A 3 2.48 6.61 -1.50
C ILE A 3 3.54 6.90 -2.54
N ILE A 4 4.80 6.88 -2.12
CA ILE A 4 5.94 7.13 -2.99
C ILE A 4 6.66 5.81 -3.25
N ILE A 5 6.73 5.44 -4.52
CA ILE A 5 7.40 4.22 -4.96
C ILE A 5 8.78 4.56 -5.50
N ARG A 6 9.79 3.82 -5.02
CA ARG A 6 11.16 3.93 -5.52
C ARG A 6 11.55 2.60 -6.15
N ASN A 7 11.93 2.64 -7.40
CA ASN A 7 12.34 1.45 -8.14
C ASN A 7 13.86 1.30 -8.12
N THR A 8 14.42 1.13 -6.92
CA THR A 8 15.86 0.99 -6.72
C THR A 8 16.36 -0.45 -6.77
N GLY A 9 15.44 -1.41 -6.76
CA GLY A 9 15.77 -2.82 -6.74
C GLY A 9 16.06 -3.39 -5.36
N GLU A 10 16.13 -2.58 -4.32
CA GLU A 10 16.45 -3.03 -2.97
C GLU A 10 15.24 -3.58 -2.22
N THR A 11 14.09 -2.91 -2.34
CA THR A 11 12.87 -3.31 -1.66
C THR A 11 11.77 -3.55 -2.66
N PRO A 12 11.09 -4.71 -2.62
CA PRO A 12 9.98 -4.98 -3.53
C PRO A 12 8.90 -3.90 -3.42
N ILE A 13 8.25 -3.60 -4.53
CA ILE A 13 7.23 -2.55 -4.57
C ILE A 13 6.08 -2.83 -3.59
N TYR A 14 5.61 -4.09 -3.53
CA TYR A 14 4.53 -4.43 -2.60
C TYR A 14 4.91 -4.14 -1.15
N ASP A 15 6.16 -4.36 -0.78
CA ASP A 15 6.64 -4.10 0.57
C ASP A 15 6.71 -2.60 0.87
N GLN A 16 7.10 -1.80 -0.13
CA GLN A 16 7.07 -0.34 0.01
C GLN A 16 5.66 0.16 0.28
N ILE A 17 4.66 -0.41 -0.40
CA ILE A 17 3.25 -0.06 -0.18
C ILE A 17 2.81 -0.44 1.23
N THR A 18 3.07 -1.67 1.65
CA THR A 18 2.66 -2.15 2.97
C THR A 18 3.27 -1.32 4.09
N ARG A 19 4.54 -1.01 4.00
CA ARG A 19 5.25 -0.21 5.02
C ARG A 19 4.67 1.19 5.11
N GLN A 20 4.40 1.83 3.99
CA GLN A 20 3.85 3.19 3.99
C GLN A 20 2.40 3.22 4.50
N VAL A 21 1.58 2.25 4.13
CA VAL A 21 0.21 2.16 4.65
C VAL A 21 0.22 1.94 6.16
N LYS A 22 1.07 1.05 6.66
CA LYS A 22 1.22 0.81 8.11
C LYS A 22 1.60 2.09 8.83
N THR A 23 2.56 2.83 8.30
CA THR A 23 3.00 4.10 8.88
C THR A 23 1.86 5.10 8.94
N LEU A 24 1.07 5.22 7.85
CA LEU A 24 -0.08 6.11 7.81
C LEU A 24 -1.12 5.76 8.88
N ILE A 25 -1.36 4.49 9.10
CA ILE A 25 -2.30 4.02 10.11
C ILE A 25 -1.75 4.28 11.51
N LEU A 26 -0.50 3.93 11.76
CA LEU A 26 0.12 4.06 13.08
C LEU A 26 0.31 5.52 13.50
N THR A 27 0.53 6.43 12.55
CA THR A 27 0.67 7.86 12.85
C THR A 27 -0.67 8.60 12.91
N GLY A 28 -1.77 7.92 12.57
CA GLY A 28 -3.09 8.53 12.56
C GLY A 28 -3.42 9.34 11.30
N ALA A 29 -2.52 9.39 10.34
CA ALA A 29 -2.77 10.08 9.07
C ALA A 29 -3.85 9.38 8.26
N LEU A 30 -4.01 8.07 8.45
CA LEU A 30 -5.09 7.28 7.89
C LEU A 30 -5.90 6.72 9.05
N CYS A 31 -7.13 7.19 9.22
CA CYS A 31 -7.95 6.82 10.37
C CYS A 31 -8.50 5.40 10.25
N GLU A 32 -8.68 4.74 11.39
CA GLU A 32 -9.34 3.45 11.43
C GLU A 32 -10.74 3.58 10.85
N GLY A 33 -11.14 2.63 10.01
CA GLY A 33 -12.43 2.67 9.34
C GLY A 33 -12.45 3.51 8.06
N GLU A 34 -11.39 4.26 7.78
CA GLU A 34 -11.28 4.99 6.53
C GLU A 34 -11.02 4.00 5.39
N ALA A 35 -11.77 4.14 4.30
CA ALA A 35 -11.65 3.22 3.18
C ALA A 35 -10.34 3.45 2.41
N LEU A 36 -9.58 2.39 2.19
CA LEU A 36 -8.44 2.42 1.29
C LEU A 36 -8.94 2.44 -0.16
N PRO A 37 -8.20 3.03 -1.09
CA PRO A 37 -8.55 2.93 -2.50
C PRO A 37 -8.58 1.47 -2.93
N SER A 38 -9.35 1.15 -3.97
CA SER A 38 -9.37 -0.21 -4.51
C SER A 38 -7.99 -0.58 -5.05
N MET A 39 -7.70 -1.87 -5.14
CA MET A 39 -6.44 -2.35 -5.70
C MET A 39 -6.20 -1.79 -7.10
N ARG A 40 -7.25 -1.73 -7.92
CA ARG A 40 -7.14 -1.20 -9.28
C ARG A 40 -6.88 0.30 -9.30
N ALA A 41 -7.55 1.06 -8.43
CA ALA A 41 -7.35 2.50 -8.32
C ALA A 41 -5.92 2.82 -7.87
N LEU A 42 -5.44 2.11 -6.85
CA LEU A 42 -4.08 2.31 -6.37
C LEU A 42 -3.04 1.94 -7.43
N ALA A 43 -3.25 0.82 -8.13
CA ALA A 43 -2.35 0.40 -9.20
C ALA A 43 -2.27 1.44 -10.31
N LYS A 44 -3.40 2.02 -10.69
CA LYS A 44 -3.46 3.07 -11.71
C LYS A 44 -2.72 4.32 -11.25
N ASP A 45 -2.96 4.75 -10.02
CA ASP A 45 -2.31 5.95 -9.47
C ASP A 45 -0.81 5.80 -9.37
N LEU A 46 -0.33 4.64 -8.98
CA LEU A 46 1.10 4.38 -8.83
C LEU A 46 1.76 3.86 -10.10
N ARG A 47 0.97 3.61 -11.14
CA ARG A 47 1.44 3.05 -12.43
C ARG A 47 2.18 1.73 -12.24
N ILE A 48 1.57 0.83 -11.47
CA ILE A 48 2.10 -0.49 -11.19
C ILE A 48 1.04 -1.56 -11.49
N SER A 49 1.45 -2.82 -11.43
CA SER A 49 0.57 -3.95 -11.69
C SER A 49 -0.47 -4.11 -10.57
N VAL A 50 -1.69 -4.50 -10.94
CA VAL A 50 -2.74 -4.85 -9.96
C VAL A 50 -2.29 -6.03 -9.10
N ILE A 51 -1.51 -6.95 -9.64
CA ILE A 51 -0.96 -8.09 -8.90
C ILE A 51 -0.12 -7.60 -7.72
N THR A 52 0.68 -6.55 -7.93
CA THR A 52 1.50 -5.96 -6.88
C THR A 52 0.66 -5.33 -5.78
N THR A 53 -0.39 -4.57 -6.14
CA THR A 53 -1.28 -3.98 -5.13
C THR A 53 -2.08 -5.04 -4.39
N LYS A 54 -2.50 -6.08 -5.09
CA LYS A 54 -3.19 -7.21 -4.47
C LYS A 54 -2.32 -7.86 -3.40
N ARG A 55 -1.06 -8.10 -3.72
CA ARG A 55 -0.11 -8.69 -2.77
C ARG A 55 0.08 -7.80 -1.55
N ALA A 56 0.19 -6.48 -1.76
CA ALA A 56 0.33 -5.53 -0.66
C ALA A 56 -0.90 -5.58 0.26
N TYR A 57 -2.09 -5.59 -0.30
CA TYR A 57 -3.33 -5.64 0.49
C TYR A 57 -3.50 -6.96 1.22
N GLU A 58 -3.13 -8.08 0.60
CA GLU A 58 -3.15 -9.37 1.25
C GLU A 58 -2.21 -9.42 2.47
N GLU A 59 -1.02 -8.84 2.33
CA GLU A 59 -0.06 -8.75 3.44
C GLU A 59 -0.61 -7.88 4.58
N LEU A 60 -1.22 -6.75 4.26
CA LEU A 60 -1.83 -5.88 5.26
C LEU A 60 -2.96 -6.60 5.99
N GLU A 61 -3.82 -7.31 5.27
CA GLU A 61 -4.92 -8.08 5.86
C GLU A 61 -4.39 -9.18 6.77
N ARG A 62 -3.36 -9.89 6.33
CA ARG A 62 -2.74 -10.96 7.11
C ARG A 62 -2.18 -10.44 8.43
N GLU A 63 -1.68 -9.21 8.46
CA GLU A 63 -1.13 -8.59 9.67
C GLU A 63 -2.17 -7.82 10.50
N GLY A 64 -3.43 -7.82 10.07
CA GLY A 64 -4.52 -7.20 10.82
C GLY A 64 -4.74 -5.72 10.56
N PHE A 65 -4.21 -5.21 9.46
CA PHE A 65 -4.48 -3.85 9.03
C PHE A 65 -5.63 -3.86 8.00
#